data_765507f24e2b34fd4302009020171d97
#
_entry.id   765507f24e2b34fd4302009020171d97
#
_cell.length_a   1.000
_cell.length_b   1.000
_cell.length_c   1.000
_cell.angle_alpha   90.00
_cell.angle_beta   90.00
_cell.angle_gamma   90.00
#
_symmetry.space_group_name_H-M   'P 1'
#
loop_
_entity.id
_entity.type
_entity.pdbx_description
1 polymer ?
#
loop_
_entity_poly.entity_id
_entity_poly.type
_entity_poly.pdbx_seq_one_letter_code
_entity_poly.pdbx_strand_id
1 'polypeptide(L)'
;MNRTKQQQAILDCIENTDDHLIISAGAGTGKTTTIVEAAQSIGNVKAAFLAFNKSIATELNNKLPDGVEAKTFHAFGFAAIRSAGIKTKVNNYKLNNIIKELLGDDYYFAPLKKLISLVKGSLIEGTDVKSINQLIDKYNINFGSDREEVIGIQSIPAILTLC
;
A
#
# COMPACT_ATOMS: atom_id res chain seq x y z
N MET A 1 -0.39 3.01 -34.53
CA MET A 1 0.98 2.97 -33.98
C MET A 1 1.53 1.58 -34.17
N ASN A 2 2.77 1.40 -34.66
CA ASN A 2 3.33 0.03 -34.80
C ASN A 2 3.74 -0.47 -33.41
N ARG A 3 3.07 -1.51 -32.92
CA ARG A 3 3.38 -2.17 -31.65
C ARG A 3 4.64 -3.04 -31.81
N THR A 4 5.44 -3.12 -30.77
CA THR A 4 6.52 -4.13 -30.69
C THR A 4 5.93 -5.52 -30.46
N LYS A 5 6.69 -6.56 -30.76
CA LYS A 5 6.27 -7.96 -30.47
C LYS A 5 5.96 -8.18 -29.00
N GLN A 6 6.72 -7.52 -28.10
CA GLN A 6 6.51 -7.61 -26.66
C GLN A 6 5.19 -6.93 -26.22
N GLN A 7 4.90 -5.74 -26.77
CA GLN A 7 3.63 -5.06 -26.50
C GLN A 7 2.44 -5.88 -26.99
N GLN A 8 2.55 -6.50 -28.16
CA GLN A 8 1.49 -7.37 -28.68
C GLN A 8 1.29 -8.60 -27.77
N ALA A 9 2.37 -9.25 -27.33
CA ALA A 9 2.27 -10.39 -26.42
C ALA A 9 1.62 -10.05 -25.06
N ILE A 10 1.81 -8.81 -24.56
CA ILE A 10 1.14 -8.32 -23.36
C ILE A 10 -0.37 -8.23 -23.58
N LEU A 11 -0.78 -7.64 -24.70
CA LEU A 11 -2.20 -7.51 -25.04
C LEU A 11 -2.85 -8.86 -25.27
N ASP A 12 -2.18 -9.75 -26.02
CA ASP A 12 -2.66 -11.12 -26.27
C ASP A 12 -2.86 -11.91 -24.96
N CYS A 13 -1.96 -11.74 -23.98
CA CYS A 13 -2.09 -12.35 -22.66
C CYS A 13 -3.31 -11.81 -21.91
N ILE A 14 -3.48 -10.48 -21.89
CA ILE A 14 -4.59 -9.82 -21.18
C ILE A 14 -5.96 -10.14 -21.82
N GLU A 15 -6.01 -10.26 -23.14
CA GLU A 15 -7.25 -10.53 -23.87
C GLU A 15 -7.69 -12.02 -23.83
N ASN A 16 -6.74 -12.93 -23.75
CA ASN A 16 -7.00 -14.35 -23.97
C ASN A 16 -6.75 -15.26 -22.75
N THR A 17 -6.26 -14.70 -21.65
CA THR A 17 -5.98 -15.48 -20.42
C THR A 17 -6.43 -14.75 -19.17
N ASP A 18 -6.64 -15.51 -18.09
CA ASP A 18 -6.86 -15.01 -16.73
C ASP A 18 -5.55 -15.03 -15.90
N ASP A 19 -4.40 -15.15 -16.56
CA ASP A 19 -3.11 -15.29 -15.89
C ASP A 19 -2.63 -13.97 -15.27
N HIS A 20 -1.86 -14.09 -14.18
CA HIS A 20 -1.14 -12.96 -13.61
C HIS A 20 0.05 -12.56 -14.49
N LEU A 21 0.13 -11.30 -14.88
CA LEU A 21 1.17 -10.77 -15.75
C LEU A 21 2.08 -9.78 -15.00
N ILE A 22 3.39 -9.98 -15.08
CA ILE A 22 4.40 -9.03 -14.59
C ILE A 22 5.12 -8.43 -15.79
N ILE A 23 5.02 -7.11 -15.95
CA ILE A 23 5.66 -6.36 -17.05
C ILE A 23 6.90 -5.64 -16.52
N SER A 24 8.09 -6.10 -16.92
CA SER A 24 9.35 -5.44 -16.62
C SER A 24 9.81 -4.61 -17.83
N ALA A 25 9.87 -3.30 -17.66
CA ALA A 25 10.21 -2.41 -18.78
C ALA A 25 10.92 -1.14 -18.27
N GLY A 26 11.91 -0.67 -19.04
CA GLY A 26 12.69 0.53 -18.75
C GLY A 26 11.90 1.85 -18.87
N ALA A 27 12.51 2.96 -18.52
CA ALA A 27 11.91 4.28 -18.75
C ALA A 27 11.75 4.55 -20.25
N GLY A 28 10.66 5.21 -20.65
CA GLY A 28 10.42 5.60 -22.04
C GLY A 28 10.00 4.46 -22.99
N THR A 29 9.84 3.22 -22.55
CA THR A 29 9.47 2.06 -23.37
C THR A 29 7.99 1.94 -23.72
N GLY A 30 7.18 2.93 -23.33
CA GLY A 30 5.74 2.95 -23.62
C GLY A 30 4.88 2.14 -22.66
N LYS A 31 5.35 1.84 -21.43
CA LYS A 31 4.58 1.11 -20.40
C LYS A 31 3.15 1.63 -20.22
N THR A 32 3.04 2.94 -19.97
CA THR A 32 1.74 3.58 -19.73
C THR A 32 0.83 3.44 -20.95
N THR A 33 1.38 3.64 -22.16
CA THR A 33 0.63 3.48 -23.40
C THR A 33 0.12 2.06 -23.57
N THR A 34 0.98 1.06 -23.37
CA THR A 34 0.60 -0.36 -23.48
C THR A 34 -0.49 -0.74 -22.49
N ILE A 35 -0.40 -0.25 -21.23
CA ILE A 35 -1.41 -0.54 -20.20
C ILE A 35 -2.74 0.16 -20.52
N VAL A 36 -2.72 1.38 -21.04
CA VAL A 36 -3.93 2.10 -21.49
C VAL A 36 -4.58 1.39 -22.69
N GLU A 37 -3.79 0.93 -23.67
CA GLU A 37 -4.29 0.12 -24.77
C GLU A 37 -4.92 -1.20 -24.29
N ALA A 38 -4.29 -1.87 -23.34
CA ALA A 38 -4.86 -3.05 -22.70
C ALA A 38 -6.21 -2.75 -22.02
N ALA A 39 -6.33 -1.62 -21.33
CA ALA A 39 -7.60 -1.22 -20.73
C ALA A 39 -8.70 -0.95 -21.77
N GLN A 40 -8.34 -0.53 -22.96
CA GLN A 40 -9.28 -0.33 -24.06
C GLN A 40 -9.72 -1.65 -24.70
N SER A 41 -8.87 -2.68 -24.68
CA SER A 41 -9.16 -3.97 -25.31
C SER A 41 -10.01 -4.91 -24.44
N ILE A 42 -9.97 -4.78 -23.11
CA ILE A 42 -10.73 -5.66 -22.19
C ILE A 42 -12.26 -5.42 -22.18
N GLY A 43 -12.76 -4.43 -22.93
CA GLY A 43 -14.20 -4.16 -23.06
C GLY A 43 -14.88 -3.74 -21.75
N ASN A 44 -16.12 -4.20 -21.52
CA ASN A 44 -16.95 -3.86 -20.36
C ASN A 44 -16.60 -4.61 -19.07
N VAL A 45 -15.33 -4.91 -18.82
CA VAL A 45 -14.89 -5.55 -17.59
C VAL A 45 -14.70 -4.50 -16.51
N LYS A 46 -15.11 -4.79 -15.27
CA LYS A 46 -14.80 -3.95 -14.11
C LYS A 46 -13.32 -4.03 -13.83
N ALA A 47 -12.57 -3.04 -14.24
CA ALA A 47 -11.13 -2.93 -14.03
C ALA A 47 -10.79 -1.68 -13.22
N ALA A 48 -9.75 -1.78 -12.40
CA ALA A 48 -9.23 -0.66 -11.63
C ALA A 48 -7.71 -0.53 -11.86
N PHE A 49 -7.26 0.68 -12.11
CA PHE A 49 -5.84 1.02 -12.14
C PHE A 49 -5.39 1.51 -10.77
N LEU A 50 -4.39 0.86 -10.19
CA LEU A 50 -3.81 1.29 -8.93
C LEU A 50 -2.49 2.02 -9.19
N ALA A 51 -2.49 3.33 -8.93
CA ALA A 51 -1.34 4.19 -9.10
C ALA A 51 -0.65 4.47 -7.76
N PHE A 52 0.67 4.67 -7.80
CA PHE A 52 1.45 4.97 -6.60
C PHE A 52 1.06 6.33 -5.98
N ASN A 53 0.77 7.34 -6.80
CA ASN A 53 0.40 8.67 -6.32
C ASN A 53 -0.78 9.28 -7.10
N LYS A 54 -1.31 10.38 -6.57
CA LYS A 54 -2.48 11.06 -7.13
C LYS A 54 -2.23 11.67 -8.51
N SER A 55 -1.02 12.17 -8.77
CA SER A 55 -0.67 12.77 -10.06
C SER A 55 -0.77 11.75 -11.19
N ILE A 56 -0.19 10.55 -10.97
CA ILE A 56 -0.25 9.43 -11.93
C ILE A 56 -1.70 8.97 -12.12
N ALA A 57 -2.47 8.84 -11.03
CA ALA A 57 -3.88 8.47 -11.13
C ALA A 57 -4.68 9.47 -11.97
N THR A 58 -4.46 10.76 -11.77
CA THR A 58 -5.13 11.83 -12.55
C THR A 58 -4.73 11.78 -14.03
N GLU A 59 -3.44 11.61 -14.32
CA GLU A 59 -2.96 11.48 -15.69
C GLU A 59 -3.56 10.25 -16.42
N LEU A 60 -3.65 9.12 -15.72
CA LEU A 60 -4.24 7.89 -16.26
C LEU A 60 -5.73 8.06 -16.53
N ASN A 61 -6.50 8.68 -15.62
CA ASN A 61 -7.93 8.90 -15.83
C ASN A 61 -8.24 9.73 -17.08
N ASN A 62 -7.33 10.59 -17.52
CA ASN A 62 -7.50 11.34 -18.77
C ASN A 62 -7.29 10.48 -20.03
N LYS A 63 -6.77 9.26 -19.89
CA LYS A 63 -6.40 8.37 -21.01
C LYS A 63 -7.17 7.06 -21.01
N LEU A 64 -7.78 6.70 -19.88
CA LEU A 64 -8.53 5.45 -19.72
C LEU A 64 -9.91 5.54 -20.38
N PRO A 65 -10.43 4.42 -20.87
CA PRO A 65 -11.80 4.38 -21.40
C PRO A 65 -12.84 4.53 -20.29
N ASP A 66 -14.06 4.89 -20.68
CA ASP A 66 -15.20 5.00 -19.77
C ASP A 66 -15.43 3.66 -19.01
N GLY A 67 -15.67 3.77 -17.71
CA GLY A 67 -15.89 2.60 -16.85
C GLY A 67 -14.62 2.02 -16.20
N VAL A 68 -13.43 2.46 -16.63
CA VAL A 68 -12.15 2.10 -15.99
C VAL A 68 -11.61 3.31 -15.25
N GLU A 69 -11.30 3.15 -13.97
CA GLU A 69 -10.92 4.26 -13.07
C GLU A 69 -9.53 4.01 -12.47
N ALA A 70 -8.66 5.03 -12.52
CA ALA A 70 -7.38 5.00 -11.82
C ALA A 70 -7.49 5.65 -10.44
N LYS A 71 -7.04 4.94 -9.42
CA LYS A 71 -7.02 5.42 -8.03
C LYS A 71 -5.67 5.10 -7.39
N THR A 72 -5.31 5.84 -6.35
CA THR A 72 -4.21 5.38 -5.46
C THR A 72 -4.69 4.21 -4.61
N PHE A 73 -3.76 3.38 -4.11
CA PHE A 73 -4.10 2.28 -3.18
C PHE A 73 -4.93 2.77 -1.98
N HIS A 74 -4.57 3.91 -1.38
CA HIS A 74 -5.32 4.50 -0.27
C HIS A 74 -6.75 4.91 -0.69
N ALA A 75 -6.91 5.54 -1.85
CA ALA A 75 -8.22 5.94 -2.33
C ALA A 75 -9.10 4.72 -2.67
N PHE A 76 -8.50 3.67 -3.23
CA PHE A 76 -9.18 2.42 -3.53
C PHE A 76 -9.62 1.71 -2.25
N GLY A 77 -8.73 1.54 -1.27
CA GLY A 77 -9.07 0.95 0.02
C GLY A 77 -10.14 1.73 0.78
N PHE A 78 -10.07 3.07 0.75
CA PHE A 78 -11.09 3.90 1.37
C PHE A 78 -12.46 3.78 0.67
N ALA A 79 -12.48 3.67 -0.65
CA ALA A 79 -13.70 3.43 -1.41
C ALA A 79 -14.32 2.07 -1.07
N ALA A 80 -13.50 1.01 -0.90
CA ALA A 80 -13.97 -0.31 -0.48
C ALA A 80 -14.61 -0.28 0.92
N ILE A 81 -14.01 0.41 1.89
CA ILE A 81 -14.57 0.59 3.24
C ILE A 81 -15.93 1.30 3.16
N ARG A 82 -16.04 2.34 2.37
CA ARG A 82 -17.30 3.08 2.18
C ARG A 82 -18.38 2.24 1.51
N SER A 83 -18.02 1.45 0.51
CA SER A 83 -18.96 0.56 -0.20
C SER A 83 -19.50 -0.56 0.70
N ALA A 84 -18.74 -0.95 1.72
CA ALA A 84 -19.19 -1.86 2.78
C ALA A 84 -20.14 -1.20 3.80
N GLY A 85 -20.57 0.05 3.59
CA GLY A 85 -21.46 0.77 4.47
C GLY A 85 -20.82 1.33 5.75
N ILE A 86 -19.49 1.20 5.89
CA ILE A 86 -18.78 1.67 7.07
C ILE A 86 -18.58 3.19 7.00
N LYS A 87 -19.29 3.91 7.86
CA LYS A 87 -19.12 5.35 8.02
C LYS A 87 -17.85 5.65 8.81
N THR A 88 -16.78 6.01 8.12
CA THR A 88 -15.52 6.35 8.75
C THR A 88 -14.93 7.63 8.17
N LYS A 89 -14.07 8.28 8.96
CA LYS A 89 -13.25 9.42 8.55
C LYS A 89 -11.78 9.05 8.71
N VAL A 90 -10.96 9.53 7.79
CA VAL A 90 -9.50 9.39 7.93
C VAL A 90 -9.05 10.22 9.13
N ASN A 91 -8.42 9.57 10.10
CA ASN A 91 -7.81 10.22 11.26
C ASN A 91 -6.29 10.02 11.18
N ASN A 92 -5.58 11.04 10.73
CA ASN A 92 -4.13 11.02 10.60
C ASN A 92 -3.39 10.95 11.94
N TYR A 93 -4.09 11.22 13.05
CA TYR A 93 -3.54 11.22 14.40
C TYR A 93 -3.94 9.97 15.20
N LYS A 94 -4.69 9.03 14.60
CA LYS A 94 -5.21 7.85 15.31
C LYS A 94 -4.11 7.11 16.06
N LEU A 95 -3.04 6.74 15.37
CA LEU A 95 -1.90 6.04 15.98
C LEU A 95 -1.25 6.86 17.10
N ASN A 96 -1.06 8.16 16.88
CA ASN A 96 -0.50 9.05 17.89
C ASN A 96 -1.36 9.07 19.16
N ASN A 97 -2.66 9.19 19.00
CA ASN A 97 -3.59 9.23 20.14
C ASN A 97 -3.61 7.91 20.91
N ILE A 98 -3.59 6.77 20.19
CA ILE A 98 -3.52 5.44 20.82
C ILE A 98 -2.22 5.27 21.64
N ILE A 99 -1.07 5.65 21.07
CA ILE A 99 0.21 5.53 21.78
C ILE A 99 0.20 6.43 23.02
N LYS A 100 -0.27 7.67 22.88
CA LYS A 100 -0.37 8.62 23.99
C LYS A 100 -1.28 8.14 25.10
N GLU A 101 -2.43 7.57 24.75
CA GLU A 101 -3.40 7.03 25.70
C GLU A 101 -2.83 5.82 26.48
N LEU A 102 -2.09 4.94 25.81
CA LEU A 102 -1.54 3.73 26.42
C LEU A 102 -0.24 3.96 27.20
N LEU A 103 0.61 4.85 26.74
CA LEU A 103 2.00 4.97 27.21
C LEU A 103 2.36 6.37 27.74
N GLY A 104 1.49 7.36 27.57
CA GLY A 104 1.76 8.74 27.95
C GLY A 104 2.57 9.52 26.89
N ASP A 105 3.11 10.68 27.30
CA ASP A 105 3.93 11.57 26.46
C ASP A 105 5.42 11.24 26.64
N ASP A 106 5.91 10.19 25.98
CA ASP A 106 7.27 9.69 26.10
C ASP A 106 8.11 9.88 24.82
N TYR A 107 9.44 9.93 24.97
CA TYR A 107 10.35 10.21 23.86
C TYR A 107 10.57 9.04 22.90
N TYR A 108 10.23 7.82 23.24
CA TYR A 108 10.28 6.68 22.30
C TYR A 108 9.12 6.64 21.32
N PHE A 109 8.29 7.66 21.29
CA PHE A 109 7.14 7.79 20.42
C PHE A 109 7.49 7.64 18.93
N ALA A 110 8.55 8.29 18.47
CA ALA A 110 8.96 8.22 17.07
C ALA A 110 9.50 6.84 16.68
N PRO A 111 10.43 6.21 17.44
CA PRO A 111 10.88 4.85 17.17
C PRO A 111 9.74 3.82 17.24
N LEU A 112 8.82 3.94 18.19
CA LEU A 112 7.67 3.04 18.31
C LEU A 112 6.74 3.17 17.10
N LYS A 113 6.44 4.36 16.62
CA LYS A 113 5.66 4.56 15.39
C LYS A 113 6.33 3.93 14.17
N LYS A 114 7.64 4.10 14.03
CA LYS A 114 8.42 3.48 12.96
C LYS A 114 8.32 1.95 13.04
N LEU A 115 8.49 1.38 14.23
CA LEU A 115 8.40 -0.06 14.45
C LEU A 115 7.00 -0.60 14.12
N ILE A 116 5.93 0.02 14.60
CA ILE A 116 4.55 -0.37 14.30
C ILE A 116 4.27 -0.35 12.80
N SER A 117 4.76 0.68 12.09
CA SER A 117 4.61 0.76 10.64
C SER A 117 5.32 -0.39 9.92
N LEU A 118 6.51 -0.78 10.38
CA LEU A 118 7.27 -1.90 9.82
C LEU A 118 6.61 -3.25 10.12
N VAL A 119 6.13 -3.46 11.34
CA VAL A 119 5.39 -4.68 11.74
C VAL A 119 4.16 -4.86 10.86
N LYS A 120 3.35 -3.81 10.70
CA LYS A 120 2.17 -3.82 9.80
C LYS A 120 2.55 -4.08 8.34
N GLY A 121 3.58 -3.40 7.84
CA GLY A 121 4.04 -3.52 6.45
C GLY A 121 4.70 -4.87 6.14
N SER A 122 5.23 -5.56 7.15
CA SER A 122 5.84 -6.89 7.02
C SER A 122 4.87 -8.03 7.33
N LEU A 123 3.60 -7.73 7.67
CA LEU A 123 2.58 -8.70 8.08
C LEU A 123 3.02 -9.60 9.24
N ILE A 124 3.86 -9.07 10.14
CA ILE A 124 4.34 -9.77 11.33
C ILE A 124 3.28 -9.64 12.41
N GLU A 125 3.00 -10.74 13.13
CA GLU A 125 2.13 -10.71 14.30
C GLU A 125 2.77 -9.88 15.42
N GLY A 126 1.96 -9.06 16.09
CA GLY A 126 2.44 -8.17 17.16
C GLY A 126 3.02 -8.90 18.37
N THR A 127 2.79 -10.21 18.49
CA THR A 127 3.31 -11.11 19.52
C THR A 127 4.62 -11.82 19.12
N ASP A 128 5.03 -11.76 17.86
CA ASP A 128 6.27 -12.36 17.36
C ASP A 128 7.47 -11.48 17.67
N VAL A 129 7.90 -11.53 18.94
CA VAL A 129 9.04 -10.74 19.46
C VAL A 129 10.33 -11.00 18.68
N LYS A 130 10.55 -12.23 18.20
CA LYS A 130 11.77 -12.56 17.43
C LYS A 130 11.83 -11.79 16.11
N SER A 131 10.76 -11.82 15.34
CA SER A 131 10.69 -11.08 14.08
C SER A 131 10.67 -9.57 14.30
N ILE A 132 10.06 -9.10 15.39
CA ILE A 132 10.09 -7.69 15.78
C ILE A 132 11.52 -7.22 16.07
N ASN A 133 12.30 -7.98 16.86
CA ASN A 133 13.70 -7.66 17.12
C ASN A 133 14.54 -7.64 15.84
N GLN A 134 14.30 -8.56 14.90
CA GLN A 134 14.96 -8.52 13.59
C GLN A 134 14.66 -7.22 12.81
N LEU A 135 13.45 -6.66 12.94
CA LEU A 135 13.13 -5.36 12.34
C LEU A 135 13.88 -4.23 13.04
N ILE A 136 13.99 -4.25 14.37
CA ILE A 136 14.73 -3.26 15.15
C ILE A 136 16.18 -3.22 14.68
N ASP A 137 16.84 -4.36 14.62
CA ASP A 137 18.23 -4.50 14.16
C ASP A 137 18.39 -4.06 12.70
N LYS A 138 17.57 -4.59 11.82
CA LYS A 138 17.64 -4.33 10.37
C LYS A 138 17.48 -2.85 10.02
N TYR A 139 16.58 -2.15 10.72
CA TYR A 139 16.26 -0.75 10.46
C TYR A 139 16.89 0.23 11.45
N ASN A 140 17.78 -0.28 12.32
CA ASN A 140 18.50 0.47 13.33
C ASN A 140 17.57 1.41 14.11
N ILE A 141 16.53 0.83 14.74
CA ILE A 141 15.54 1.58 15.52
C ILE A 141 16.08 1.76 16.93
N ASN A 142 16.31 3.01 17.33
CA ASN A 142 16.85 3.34 18.62
C ASN A 142 15.75 3.94 19.53
N PHE A 143 15.44 3.27 20.62
CA PHE A 143 14.48 3.73 21.64
C PHE A 143 15.09 4.60 22.71
N GLY A 144 16.43 4.73 22.75
CA GLY A 144 17.14 5.50 23.76
C GLY A 144 17.60 4.68 24.95
N SER A 145 16.83 3.68 25.39
CA SER A 145 17.21 2.74 26.44
C SER A 145 16.56 1.36 26.23
N ASP A 146 17.18 0.31 26.79
CA ASP A 146 16.66 -1.07 26.76
C ASP A 146 15.26 -1.16 27.39
N ARG A 147 15.01 -0.38 28.45
CA ARG A 147 13.71 -0.35 29.12
C ARG A 147 12.62 0.20 28.20
N GLU A 148 12.87 1.28 27.46
CA GLU A 148 11.92 1.86 26.54
C GLU A 148 11.65 0.94 25.34
N GLU A 149 12.68 0.21 24.88
CA GLU A 149 12.54 -0.79 23.83
C GLU A 149 11.61 -1.95 24.28
N VAL A 150 11.85 -2.50 25.48
CA VAL A 150 11.00 -3.57 26.03
C VAL A 150 9.55 -3.11 26.18
N ILE A 151 9.31 -1.91 26.73
CA ILE A 151 7.96 -1.34 26.87
C ILE A 151 7.33 -1.14 25.49
N GLY A 152 8.09 -0.62 24.53
CA GLY A 152 7.66 -0.42 23.14
C GLY A 152 7.21 -1.74 22.52
N ILE A 153 8.03 -2.77 22.57
CA ILE A 153 7.72 -4.10 22.00
C ILE A 153 6.47 -4.69 22.66
N GLN A 154 6.38 -4.66 24.00
CA GLN A 154 5.26 -5.21 24.74
C GLN A 154 3.92 -4.48 24.44
N SER A 155 3.96 -3.22 24.03
CA SER A 155 2.76 -2.45 23.70
C SER A 155 2.20 -2.73 22.30
N ILE A 156 3.01 -3.35 21.41
CA ILE A 156 2.61 -3.56 20.01
C ILE A 156 1.29 -4.31 19.85
N PRO A 157 1.03 -5.44 20.53
CA PRO A 157 -0.22 -6.18 20.37
C PRO A 157 -1.45 -5.33 20.70
N ALA A 158 -1.40 -4.56 21.80
CA ALA A 158 -2.50 -3.68 22.20
C ALA A 158 -2.72 -2.56 21.18
N ILE A 159 -1.64 -1.93 20.70
CA ILE A 159 -1.72 -0.86 19.70
C ILE A 159 -2.30 -1.39 18.39
N LEU A 160 -1.88 -2.57 17.94
CA LEU A 160 -2.38 -3.17 16.69
C LEU A 160 -3.86 -3.52 16.77
N THR A 161 -4.34 -3.95 17.92
CA THR A 161 -5.76 -4.25 18.16
C THR A 161 -6.63 -2.99 18.06
N LEU A 162 -6.12 -1.83 18.49
CA LEU A 162 -6.83 -0.55 18.47
C LEU A 162 -6.69 0.22 17.14
N CYS A 163 -5.71 -0.17 16.30
CA CYS A 163 -5.47 0.46 14.99
C CYS A 163 -6.41 -0.02 13.91
#